data_10f1ddfc8c11f446db5765390acc17e1
#
_entry.id   10f1ddfc8c11f446db5765390acc17e1
#
_cell.length_a   1.000
_cell.length_b   1.000
_cell.length_c   1.000
_cell.angle_alpha   90.00
_cell.angle_beta   90.00
_cell.angle_gamma   90.00
#
_symmetry.space_group_name_H-M   'P 1'
#
loop_
_entity.id
_entity.type
_entity.pdbx_description
1 polymer ?
#
loop_
_entity_poly.entity_id
_entity_poly.type
_entity_poly.pdbx_seq_one_letter_code
_entity_poly.pdbx_strand_id
1 'polypeptide(L)'
;MTFYQELQLSSAGSKQLIKNTQDSKEKRRHILIYNFKVYLVMIFCVAIVTVFSKLLGNNNSVVGVTVLLAVLVLRQADFGIKTSHGLISIMGIYAILIAGPRVSNMVPPVAAFVINVVCIMLLMIMGCHNVIMYNHSTFVLGYLLLQGYDVTGHEYIMRVVGLLAGMLVCMIIFYKNQRNRPYRRTFWDLFKEFNINSARTRWYIKLTFIVSSAMLIVSLMGLPRAMWIGIACMSVCLPFSKDVDKRIGNRALFNVVGCAIFAVMYIVLPESMYPYIGMIGGIGVGYSAGYAWQTAFNTFGALSIAAGLFGMPYAVALRIGLNAAGAAYTWLCDKVLERIHSAVQAKNVSVAE
;
A
#
# COMPACT_ATOMS: atom_id res chain seq x y z
N MET A 1 0.88 -31.68 4.42
CA MET A 1 0.93 -30.28 4.92
C MET A 1 0.04 -30.15 6.14
N THR A 2 0.51 -29.48 7.23
CA THR A 2 -0.32 -29.30 8.42
C THR A 2 -1.35 -28.17 8.19
N PHE A 3 -2.46 -28.18 8.95
CA PHE A 3 -3.49 -27.14 8.91
C PHE A 3 -2.89 -25.73 9.08
N TYR A 4 -1.97 -25.56 10.03
CA TYR A 4 -1.31 -24.27 10.29
C TYR A 4 -0.43 -23.80 9.13
N GLN A 5 0.27 -24.71 8.46
CA GLN A 5 1.07 -24.38 7.27
C GLN A 5 0.18 -23.94 6.10
N GLU A 6 -0.99 -24.57 5.92
CA GLU A 6 -1.94 -24.16 4.89
C GLU A 6 -2.55 -22.77 5.15
N LEU A 7 -2.81 -22.42 6.42
CA LEU A 7 -3.27 -21.08 6.79
C LEU A 7 -2.24 -19.98 6.45
N GLN A 8 -0.95 -20.30 6.42
CA GLN A 8 0.11 -19.34 6.12
C GLN A 8 0.37 -19.13 4.62
N LEU A 9 -0.17 -19.99 3.75
CA LEU A 9 -0.01 -19.83 2.31
C LEU A 9 -0.61 -18.51 1.82
N SER A 10 -0.03 -17.91 0.77
CA SER A 10 -0.69 -16.85 0.01
C SER A 10 -1.93 -17.39 -0.72
N SER A 11 -2.81 -16.51 -1.19
CA SER A 11 -3.97 -16.92 -2.01
C SER A 11 -3.55 -17.68 -3.28
N ALA A 12 -2.42 -17.27 -3.90
CA ALA A 12 -1.83 -17.99 -5.02
C ALA A 12 -1.37 -19.38 -4.63
N GLY A 13 -0.65 -19.51 -3.51
CA GLY A 13 -0.19 -20.80 -2.99
C GLY A 13 -1.33 -21.75 -2.65
N SER A 14 -2.40 -21.25 -2.01
CA SER A 14 -3.60 -22.07 -1.71
C SER A 14 -4.28 -22.57 -2.99
N LYS A 15 -4.44 -21.68 -3.99
CA LYS A 15 -5.04 -22.08 -5.29
C LYS A 15 -4.20 -23.09 -6.04
N GLN A 16 -2.87 -22.95 -5.99
CA GLN A 16 -1.95 -23.90 -6.61
C GLN A 16 -2.01 -25.27 -5.90
N LEU A 17 -2.05 -25.29 -4.57
CA LEU A 17 -2.22 -26.52 -3.79
C LEU A 17 -3.52 -27.23 -4.17
N ILE A 18 -4.64 -26.50 -4.21
CA ILE A 18 -5.96 -27.05 -4.61
C ILE A 18 -5.92 -27.60 -6.05
N LYS A 19 -5.25 -26.89 -6.97
CA LYS A 19 -5.14 -27.32 -8.36
C LYS A 19 -4.33 -28.60 -8.53
N ASN A 20 -3.25 -28.75 -7.76
CA ASN A 20 -2.32 -29.88 -7.88
C ASN A 20 -2.78 -31.13 -7.14
N THR A 21 -3.79 -31.04 -6.27
CA THR A 21 -4.34 -32.17 -5.51
C THR A 21 -5.29 -32.98 -6.37
N GLN A 22 -5.00 -34.28 -6.56
CA GLN A 22 -5.79 -35.22 -7.35
C GLN A 22 -6.92 -35.85 -6.52
N ASP A 23 -6.67 -36.17 -5.25
CA ASP A 23 -7.69 -36.76 -4.37
C ASP A 23 -8.82 -35.78 -4.06
N SER A 24 -10.04 -36.21 -4.32
CA SER A 24 -11.26 -35.42 -4.14
C SER A 24 -11.51 -35.03 -2.68
N LYS A 25 -11.17 -35.91 -1.71
CA LYS A 25 -11.36 -35.62 -0.27
C LYS A 25 -10.34 -34.58 0.21
N GLU A 26 -9.08 -34.74 -0.14
CA GLU A 26 -8.03 -33.77 0.19
C GLU A 26 -8.29 -32.40 -0.48
N LYS A 27 -8.71 -32.41 -1.73
CA LYS A 27 -9.06 -31.18 -2.45
C LYS A 27 -10.19 -30.42 -1.77
N ARG A 28 -11.24 -31.09 -1.32
CA ARG A 28 -12.33 -30.48 -0.53
C ARG A 28 -11.81 -29.89 0.79
N ARG A 29 -10.94 -30.61 1.49
CA ARG A 29 -10.31 -30.13 2.72
C ARG A 29 -9.51 -28.83 2.46
N HIS A 30 -8.68 -28.78 1.43
CA HIS A 30 -7.90 -27.59 1.06
C HIS A 30 -8.81 -26.39 0.70
N ILE A 31 -9.91 -26.63 -0.01
CA ILE A 31 -10.92 -25.59 -0.29
C ILE A 31 -11.54 -25.05 1.00
N LEU A 32 -11.93 -25.92 1.93
CA LEU A 32 -12.50 -25.50 3.21
C LEU A 32 -11.50 -24.68 4.03
N ILE A 33 -10.23 -25.11 4.11
CA ILE A 33 -9.17 -24.38 4.82
C ILE A 33 -8.93 -23.03 4.16
N TYR A 34 -8.93 -22.95 2.83
CA TYR A 34 -8.76 -21.69 2.11
C TYR A 34 -9.91 -20.72 2.37
N ASN A 35 -11.16 -21.18 2.32
CA ASN A 35 -12.33 -20.36 2.66
C ASN A 35 -12.25 -19.89 4.12
N PHE A 36 -12.02 -20.81 5.06
CA PHE A 36 -11.87 -20.47 6.48
C PHE A 36 -10.82 -19.40 6.70
N LYS A 37 -9.65 -19.51 6.06
CA LYS A 37 -8.58 -18.52 6.12
C LYS A 37 -9.03 -17.13 5.63
N VAL A 38 -9.72 -17.07 4.47
CA VAL A 38 -10.16 -15.79 3.90
C VAL A 38 -11.15 -15.10 4.84
N TYR A 39 -12.14 -15.83 5.35
CA TYR A 39 -13.11 -15.27 6.29
C TYR A 39 -12.48 -14.91 7.64
N LEU A 40 -11.58 -15.74 8.17
CA LEU A 40 -10.87 -15.46 9.42
C LEU A 40 -10.06 -14.15 9.32
N VAL A 41 -9.30 -13.97 8.23
CA VAL A 41 -8.54 -12.74 7.99
C VAL A 41 -9.50 -11.57 7.84
N MET A 42 -10.61 -11.72 7.14
CA MET A 42 -11.58 -10.65 6.95
C MET A 42 -12.24 -10.23 8.28
N ILE A 43 -12.65 -11.18 9.11
CA ILE A 43 -13.19 -10.91 10.45
C ILE A 43 -12.15 -10.17 11.30
N PHE A 44 -10.90 -10.61 11.27
CA PHE A 44 -9.81 -9.95 11.98
C PHE A 44 -9.60 -8.51 11.51
N CYS A 45 -9.60 -8.27 10.19
CA CYS A 45 -9.47 -6.94 9.61
C CYS A 45 -10.62 -6.02 10.04
N VAL A 46 -11.86 -6.49 9.92
CA VAL A 46 -13.05 -5.74 10.32
C VAL A 46 -13.03 -5.46 11.82
N ALA A 47 -12.71 -6.44 12.65
CA ALA A 47 -12.64 -6.28 14.10
C ALA A 47 -11.62 -5.17 14.49
N ILE A 48 -10.40 -5.21 13.96
CA ILE A 48 -9.39 -4.20 14.25
C ILE A 48 -9.87 -2.81 13.82
N VAL A 49 -10.31 -2.65 12.57
CA VAL A 49 -10.76 -1.34 12.06
C VAL A 49 -11.94 -0.83 12.88
N THR A 50 -12.89 -1.70 13.24
CA THR A 50 -14.05 -1.33 14.08
C THR A 50 -13.63 -0.91 15.49
N VAL A 51 -12.71 -1.61 16.12
CA VAL A 51 -12.17 -1.24 17.45
C VAL A 51 -11.52 0.15 17.39
N PHE A 52 -10.64 0.38 16.41
CA PHE A 52 -10.02 1.70 16.23
C PHE A 52 -11.07 2.79 15.95
N SER A 53 -12.04 2.51 15.08
CA SER A 53 -13.12 3.46 14.76
C SER A 53 -13.98 3.82 15.98
N LYS A 54 -14.33 2.84 16.82
CA LYS A 54 -15.11 3.07 18.05
C LYS A 54 -14.32 3.82 19.12
N LEU A 55 -13.03 3.53 19.28
CA LEU A 55 -12.20 4.15 20.31
C LEU A 55 -11.71 5.55 19.92
N LEU A 56 -11.42 5.78 18.64
CA LEU A 56 -10.80 7.01 18.16
C LEU A 56 -11.72 7.90 17.34
N GLY A 57 -12.94 7.47 17.09
CA GLY A 57 -13.91 8.13 16.20
C GLY A 57 -13.86 7.61 14.76
N ASN A 58 -14.99 7.69 14.07
CA ASN A 58 -15.17 7.13 12.73
C ASN A 58 -14.18 7.70 11.69
N ASN A 59 -13.82 8.98 11.79
CA ASN A 59 -12.86 9.64 10.91
C ASN A 59 -11.43 9.12 11.09
N ASN A 60 -11.15 8.38 12.17
CA ASN A 60 -9.89 7.72 12.46
C ASN A 60 -9.88 6.22 12.14
N SER A 61 -10.88 5.69 11.46
CA SER A 61 -10.89 4.30 10.97
C SER A 61 -9.66 3.99 10.10
N VAL A 62 -9.14 4.98 9.38
CA VAL A 62 -7.91 4.89 8.58
C VAL A 62 -6.66 4.54 9.40
N VAL A 63 -6.62 4.92 10.69
CA VAL A 63 -5.56 4.51 11.62
C VAL A 63 -5.58 3.00 11.80
N GLY A 64 -6.78 2.44 12.03
CA GLY A 64 -6.97 1.00 12.14
C GLY A 64 -6.49 0.26 10.87
N VAL A 65 -6.79 0.79 9.69
CA VAL A 65 -6.31 0.22 8.41
C VAL A 65 -4.78 0.29 8.32
N THR A 66 -4.17 1.44 8.63
CA THR A 66 -2.71 1.63 8.56
C THR A 66 -1.98 0.70 9.53
N VAL A 67 -2.45 0.61 10.77
CA VAL A 67 -1.88 -0.29 11.79
C VAL A 67 -2.06 -1.76 11.39
N LEU A 68 -3.24 -2.14 10.90
CA LEU A 68 -3.52 -3.49 10.42
C LEU A 68 -2.55 -3.91 9.31
N LEU A 69 -2.34 -3.07 8.29
CA LEU A 69 -1.40 -3.35 7.21
C LEU A 69 0.02 -3.54 7.74
N ALA A 70 0.47 -2.67 8.66
CA ALA A 70 1.78 -2.79 9.29
C ALA A 70 1.90 -4.09 10.11
N VAL A 71 0.90 -4.45 10.91
CA VAL A 71 0.85 -5.70 11.69
C VAL A 71 0.96 -6.92 10.79
N LEU A 72 0.19 -6.96 9.70
CA LEU A 72 0.19 -8.11 8.77
C LEU A 72 1.55 -8.28 8.08
N VAL A 73 2.19 -7.19 7.71
CA VAL A 73 3.51 -7.21 7.04
C VAL A 73 4.63 -7.55 8.02
N LEU A 74 4.69 -6.89 9.18
CA LEU A 74 5.77 -7.05 10.16
C LEU A 74 5.79 -8.43 10.85
N ARG A 75 4.76 -9.25 10.65
CA ARG A 75 4.80 -10.68 11.01
C ARG A 75 5.88 -11.44 10.24
N GLN A 76 6.17 -11.06 9.01
CA GLN A 76 7.05 -11.79 8.10
C GLN A 76 8.21 -10.94 7.60
N ALA A 77 7.96 -9.66 7.32
CA ALA A 77 8.92 -8.75 6.76
C ALA A 77 9.89 -8.22 7.82
N ASP A 78 11.13 -8.05 7.40
CA ASP A 78 12.19 -7.41 8.17
C ASP A 78 12.77 -6.21 7.41
N PHE A 79 13.67 -5.49 8.06
CA PHE A 79 14.37 -4.35 7.49
C PHE A 79 15.83 -4.66 7.11
N GLY A 80 16.30 -5.91 7.23
CA GLY A 80 17.66 -6.31 6.95
C GLY A 80 18.71 -5.79 7.94
N ILE A 81 18.29 -5.35 9.13
CA ILE A 81 19.13 -4.79 10.21
C ILE A 81 18.85 -5.50 11.54
N LYS A 82 19.72 -5.27 12.55
CA LYS A 82 19.53 -5.81 13.92
C LYS A 82 18.11 -5.51 14.41
N THR A 83 17.49 -6.45 15.09
CA THR A 83 16.11 -6.32 15.56
C THR A 83 15.88 -5.08 16.44
N SER A 84 16.82 -4.78 17.37
CA SER A 84 16.74 -3.56 18.18
C SER A 84 16.76 -2.28 17.35
N HIS A 85 17.57 -2.23 16.29
CA HIS A 85 17.61 -1.12 15.35
C HIS A 85 16.38 -1.08 14.42
N GLY A 86 15.77 -2.24 14.16
CA GLY A 86 14.48 -2.34 13.48
C GLY A 86 13.34 -1.68 14.27
N LEU A 87 13.38 -1.76 15.61
CA LEU A 87 12.44 -1.03 16.46
C LEU A 87 12.60 0.50 16.30
N ILE A 88 13.84 0.99 16.19
CA ILE A 88 14.11 2.41 15.91
C ILE A 88 13.53 2.81 14.54
N SER A 89 13.68 1.95 13.52
CA SER A 89 13.04 2.18 12.20
C SER A 89 11.52 2.28 12.32
N ILE A 90 10.87 1.42 13.09
CA ILE A 90 9.42 1.48 13.31
C ILE A 90 9.03 2.81 14.00
N MET A 91 9.78 3.25 15.02
CA MET A 91 9.54 4.55 15.66
C MET A 91 9.66 5.69 14.67
N GLY A 92 10.71 5.72 13.83
CA GLY A 92 10.90 6.73 12.79
C GLY A 92 9.78 6.72 11.73
N ILE A 93 9.37 5.53 11.28
CA ILE A 93 8.25 5.37 10.35
C ILE A 93 6.95 5.95 10.94
N TYR A 94 6.62 5.60 12.18
CA TYR A 94 5.40 6.10 12.82
C TYR A 94 5.48 7.61 13.13
N ALA A 95 6.65 8.15 13.47
CA ALA A 95 6.84 9.59 13.59
C ALA A 95 6.51 10.33 12.27
N ILE A 96 6.95 9.77 11.13
CA ILE A 96 6.60 10.31 9.82
C ILE A 96 5.11 10.16 9.53
N LEU A 97 4.49 9.02 9.84
CA LEU A 97 3.05 8.79 9.64
C LEU A 97 2.18 9.73 10.50
N ILE A 98 2.67 10.14 11.66
CA ILE A 98 2.00 11.11 12.52
C ILE A 98 2.14 12.52 11.93
N ALA A 99 3.37 12.99 11.74
CA ALA A 99 3.63 14.39 11.42
C ALA A 99 3.48 14.72 9.92
N GLY A 100 4.04 13.88 9.04
CA GLY A 100 4.18 14.16 7.62
C GLY A 100 2.86 14.44 6.88
N PRO A 101 1.84 13.55 6.97
CA PRO A 101 0.55 13.75 6.32
C PRO A 101 -0.12 15.06 6.78
N ARG A 102 -0.07 15.34 8.06
CA ARG A 102 -0.68 16.55 8.64
C ARG A 102 0.02 17.81 8.18
N VAL A 103 1.36 17.86 8.27
CA VAL A 103 2.14 19.02 7.87
C VAL A 103 1.99 19.28 6.36
N SER A 104 1.96 18.24 5.53
CA SER A 104 1.75 18.40 4.09
C SER A 104 0.38 18.96 3.73
N ASN A 105 -0.65 18.71 4.54
CA ASN A 105 -1.99 19.26 4.33
C ASN A 105 -2.17 20.69 4.88
N MET A 106 -1.21 21.20 5.67
CA MET A 106 -1.26 22.55 6.23
C MET A 106 -0.59 23.61 5.34
N VAL A 107 0.05 23.21 4.26
CA VAL A 107 0.88 24.08 3.41
C VAL A 107 0.38 24.08 1.96
N PRO A 108 0.76 25.10 1.16
CA PRO A 108 0.42 25.13 -0.27
C PRO A 108 0.97 23.92 -1.03
N PRO A 109 0.38 23.55 -2.19
CA PRO A 109 0.72 22.31 -2.92
C PRO A 109 2.21 22.15 -3.24
N VAL A 110 2.92 23.22 -3.56
CA VAL A 110 4.36 23.18 -3.87
C VAL A 110 5.20 22.83 -2.63
N ALA A 111 4.88 23.43 -1.48
CA ALA A 111 5.53 23.09 -0.21
C ALA A 111 5.16 21.67 0.23
N ALA A 112 3.90 21.25 0.05
CA ALA A 112 3.45 19.88 0.31
C ALA A 112 4.23 18.86 -0.54
N PHE A 113 4.55 19.18 -1.79
CA PHE A 113 5.40 18.33 -2.63
C PHE A 113 6.77 18.07 -1.99
N VAL A 114 7.43 19.11 -1.50
CA VAL A 114 8.74 18.96 -0.84
C VAL A 114 8.63 18.09 0.41
N ILE A 115 7.60 18.31 1.23
CA ILE A 115 7.33 17.49 2.43
C ILE A 115 7.09 16.03 2.04
N ASN A 116 6.26 15.78 1.02
CA ASN A 116 5.98 14.44 0.52
C ASN A 116 7.26 13.74 0.02
N VAL A 117 8.12 14.46 -0.72
CA VAL A 117 9.41 13.93 -1.18
C VAL A 117 10.27 13.50 0.02
N VAL A 118 10.41 14.35 1.02
CA VAL A 118 11.22 14.04 2.21
C VAL A 118 10.63 12.87 2.99
N CYS A 119 9.33 12.91 3.28
CA CYS A 119 8.66 11.88 4.06
C CYS A 119 8.67 10.51 3.37
N ILE A 120 8.30 10.46 2.09
CA ILE A 120 8.27 9.20 1.33
C ILE A 120 9.70 8.65 1.17
N MET A 121 10.70 9.50 0.90
CA MET A 121 12.09 9.06 0.82
C MET A 121 12.56 8.44 2.13
N LEU A 122 12.28 9.05 3.27
CA LEU A 122 12.64 8.52 4.58
C LEU A 122 11.91 7.19 4.87
N LEU A 123 10.62 7.07 4.51
CA LEU A 123 9.88 5.81 4.62
C LEU A 123 10.50 4.71 3.77
N MET A 124 10.98 5.04 2.54
CA MET A 124 11.66 4.09 1.67
C MET A 124 12.99 3.63 2.25
N ILE A 125 13.82 4.56 2.76
CA ILE A 125 15.13 4.24 3.35
C ILE A 125 14.96 3.37 4.61
N MET A 126 14.08 3.75 5.53
CA MET A 126 13.91 3.04 6.81
C MET A 126 13.14 1.75 6.68
N GLY A 127 12.15 1.68 5.76
CA GLY A 127 11.21 0.55 5.69
C GLY A 127 11.49 -0.45 4.58
N CYS A 128 12.22 -0.09 3.51
CA CYS A 128 12.27 -0.86 2.27
C CYS A 128 13.67 -1.39 1.91
N HIS A 129 14.58 -1.49 2.89
CA HIS A 129 15.93 -2.00 2.65
C HIS A 129 15.91 -3.41 2.02
N ASN A 130 15.07 -4.30 2.53
CA ASN A 130 14.80 -5.59 1.91
C ASN A 130 13.74 -5.44 0.81
N VAL A 131 14.21 -5.24 -0.43
CA VAL A 131 13.38 -4.92 -1.60
C VAL A 131 12.34 -6.00 -1.89
N ILE A 132 12.65 -7.27 -1.61
CA ILE A 132 11.77 -8.42 -1.89
C ILE A 132 10.50 -8.40 -1.02
N MET A 133 10.55 -7.76 0.14
CA MET A 133 9.42 -7.69 1.07
C MET A 133 8.33 -6.70 0.65
N TYR A 134 8.59 -5.83 -0.34
CA TYR A 134 7.64 -4.84 -0.86
C TYR A 134 6.99 -3.95 0.21
N ASN A 135 7.72 -3.62 1.28
CA ASN A 135 7.23 -2.86 2.44
C ASN A 135 6.71 -1.46 2.09
N HIS A 136 7.10 -0.90 0.93
CA HIS A 136 6.56 0.37 0.42
C HIS A 136 5.03 0.31 0.26
N SER A 137 4.48 -0.84 -0.15
CA SER A 137 3.04 -1.03 -0.28
C SER A 137 2.28 -0.99 1.06
N THR A 138 2.99 -0.88 2.17
CA THR A 138 2.44 -0.73 3.52
C THR A 138 2.71 0.67 4.07
N PHE A 139 3.97 1.08 4.14
CA PHE A 139 4.32 2.33 4.81
C PHE A 139 4.02 3.57 3.97
N VAL A 140 4.32 3.53 2.66
CA VAL A 140 3.94 4.64 1.76
C VAL A 140 2.43 4.66 1.57
N LEU A 141 1.76 3.50 1.46
CA LEU A 141 0.30 3.44 1.42
C LEU A 141 -0.32 4.05 2.68
N GLY A 142 0.19 3.70 3.87
CA GLY A 142 -0.27 4.28 5.13
C GLY A 142 -0.14 5.80 5.15
N TYR A 143 0.99 6.34 4.68
CA TYR A 143 1.22 7.77 4.53
C TYR A 143 0.17 8.42 3.63
N LEU A 144 -0.05 7.87 2.43
CA LEU A 144 -1.01 8.39 1.45
C LEU A 144 -2.47 8.34 1.98
N LEU A 145 -2.82 7.26 2.68
CA LEU A 145 -4.14 7.14 3.31
C LEU A 145 -4.35 8.20 4.40
N LEU A 146 -3.37 8.36 5.30
CA LEU A 146 -3.46 9.36 6.37
C LEU A 146 -3.51 10.79 5.85
N GLN A 147 -2.81 11.09 4.74
CA GLN A 147 -2.86 12.37 4.06
C GLN A 147 -4.21 12.60 3.36
N GLY A 148 -4.74 11.60 2.67
CA GLY A 148 -5.99 11.71 1.94
C GLY A 148 -7.26 11.72 2.82
N TYR A 149 -7.15 11.26 4.07
CA TYR A 149 -8.20 11.30 5.09
C TYR A 149 -7.75 12.16 6.28
N ASP A 150 -7.43 13.44 6.01
CA ASP A 150 -6.96 14.36 7.04
C ASP A 150 -8.04 14.65 8.10
N VAL A 151 -7.58 14.92 9.32
CA VAL A 151 -8.41 15.35 10.45
C VAL A 151 -7.71 16.45 11.23
N THR A 152 -8.48 17.25 11.97
CA THR A 152 -7.99 18.42 12.71
C THR A 152 -8.46 18.42 14.16
N GLY A 153 -7.89 19.29 14.98
CA GLY A 153 -8.33 19.50 16.37
C GLY A 153 -8.27 18.21 17.19
N HIS A 154 -9.34 17.93 17.94
CA HIS A 154 -9.42 16.76 18.82
C HIS A 154 -9.26 15.43 18.07
N GLU A 155 -9.82 15.32 16.86
CA GLU A 155 -9.70 14.10 16.05
C GLU A 155 -8.24 13.81 15.66
N TYR A 156 -7.42 14.84 15.45
CA TYR A 156 -5.99 14.65 15.21
C TYR A 156 -5.26 14.15 16.46
N ILE A 157 -5.61 14.65 17.65
CA ILE A 157 -5.05 14.11 18.91
C ILE A 157 -5.37 12.62 19.04
N MET A 158 -6.62 12.22 18.79
CA MET A 158 -7.03 10.83 18.81
C MET A 158 -6.30 9.99 17.75
N ARG A 159 -6.00 10.57 16.57
CA ARG A 159 -5.16 9.95 15.53
C ARG A 159 -3.74 9.67 16.03
N VAL A 160 -3.12 10.64 16.68
CA VAL A 160 -1.78 10.50 17.26
C VAL A 160 -1.77 9.38 18.31
N VAL A 161 -2.73 9.36 19.23
CA VAL A 161 -2.86 8.31 20.25
C VAL A 161 -3.01 6.93 19.59
N GLY A 162 -3.87 6.82 18.58
CA GLY A 162 -4.08 5.57 17.86
C GLY A 162 -2.84 5.07 17.11
N LEU A 163 -2.09 5.98 16.47
CA LEU A 163 -0.85 5.63 15.78
C LEU A 163 0.25 5.24 16.78
N LEU A 164 0.36 5.91 17.93
CA LEU A 164 1.31 5.52 18.99
C LEU A 164 0.97 4.14 19.58
N ALA A 165 -0.30 3.86 19.86
CA ALA A 165 -0.74 2.54 20.30
C ALA A 165 -0.45 1.48 19.23
N GLY A 166 -0.74 1.77 17.95
CA GLY A 166 -0.42 0.90 16.81
C GLY A 166 1.08 0.65 16.66
N MET A 167 1.90 1.68 16.85
CA MET A 167 3.36 1.57 16.86
C MET A 167 3.83 0.55 17.90
N LEU A 168 3.34 0.65 19.14
CA LEU A 168 3.71 -0.30 20.21
C LEU A 168 3.33 -1.74 19.84
N VAL A 169 2.13 -1.95 19.32
CA VAL A 169 1.69 -3.28 18.85
C VAL A 169 2.61 -3.79 17.73
N CYS A 170 2.94 -2.96 16.75
CA CYS A 170 3.86 -3.30 15.67
C CYS A 170 5.26 -3.63 16.16
N MET A 171 5.79 -2.88 17.14
CA MET A 171 7.10 -3.16 17.77
C MET A 171 7.13 -4.49 18.49
N ILE A 172 6.08 -4.83 19.25
CA ILE A 172 5.96 -6.11 19.95
C ILE A 172 5.93 -7.27 18.96
N ILE A 173 5.12 -7.16 17.91
CA ILE A 173 4.98 -8.20 16.86
C ILE A 173 6.29 -8.37 16.11
N PHE A 174 6.92 -7.28 15.69
CA PHE A 174 8.21 -7.29 15.01
C PHE A 174 9.29 -7.94 15.87
N TYR A 175 9.44 -7.50 17.11
CA TYR A 175 10.43 -8.06 18.04
C TYR A 175 10.22 -9.56 18.23
N LYS A 176 8.98 -10.00 18.52
CA LYS A 176 8.65 -11.41 18.71
C LYS A 176 9.03 -12.28 17.52
N ASN A 177 8.79 -11.80 16.29
CA ASN A 177 9.00 -12.58 15.09
C ASN A 177 10.44 -12.48 14.54
N GLN A 178 11.15 -11.37 14.78
CA GLN A 178 12.45 -11.10 14.18
C GLN A 178 13.63 -11.20 15.16
N ARG A 179 13.40 -11.43 16.46
CA ARG A 179 14.46 -11.43 17.49
C ARG A 179 15.63 -12.41 17.25
N ASN A 180 15.37 -13.48 16.51
CA ASN A 180 16.38 -14.52 16.22
C ASN A 180 17.09 -14.32 14.88
N ARG A 181 16.86 -13.20 14.18
CA ARG A 181 17.52 -12.94 12.90
C ARG A 181 18.97 -12.50 13.09
N PRO A 182 19.95 -13.12 12.41
CA PRO A 182 21.38 -12.88 12.65
C PRO A 182 21.92 -11.68 11.84
N TYR A 183 21.18 -10.57 11.82
CA TYR A 183 21.63 -9.37 11.12
C TYR A 183 22.70 -8.62 11.92
N ARG A 184 23.75 -8.14 11.23
CA ARG A 184 24.84 -7.33 11.82
C ARG A 184 24.68 -5.84 11.58
N ARG A 185 23.93 -5.45 10.53
CA ARG A 185 23.71 -4.04 10.13
C ARG A 185 22.97 -3.26 11.20
N THR A 186 23.28 -1.96 11.27
CA THR A 186 22.66 -1.01 12.19
C THR A 186 21.64 -0.12 11.48
N PHE A 187 20.88 0.67 12.22
CA PHE A 187 19.96 1.68 11.69
C PHE A 187 20.70 2.70 10.79
N TRP A 188 21.88 3.13 11.20
CA TRP A 188 22.65 4.11 10.44
C TRP A 188 23.18 3.57 9.11
N ASP A 189 23.37 2.27 8.99
CA ASP A 189 23.82 1.65 7.75
C ASP A 189 22.77 1.78 6.64
N LEU A 190 21.47 1.90 6.99
CA LEU A 190 20.41 2.18 6.01
C LEU A 190 20.65 3.50 5.25
N PHE A 191 21.17 4.51 5.94
CA PHE A 191 21.49 5.82 5.37
C PHE A 191 22.86 5.83 4.67
N LYS A 192 23.86 5.17 5.25
CA LYS A 192 25.21 5.07 4.67
C LYS A 192 25.21 4.30 3.35
N GLU A 193 24.35 3.30 3.21
CA GLU A 193 24.18 2.51 1.99
C GLU A 193 23.36 3.23 0.91
N PHE A 194 22.95 4.49 1.14
CA PHE A 194 22.30 5.31 0.12
C PHE A 194 23.31 5.72 -0.94
N ASN A 195 23.28 5.00 -2.06
CA ASN A 195 24.19 5.20 -3.19
C ASN A 195 23.38 5.27 -4.49
N ILE A 196 23.47 6.39 -5.20
CA ILE A 196 22.73 6.65 -6.46
C ILE A 196 22.98 5.56 -7.51
N ASN A 197 24.14 4.93 -7.49
CA ASN A 197 24.49 3.86 -8.43
C ASN A 197 23.78 2.52 -8.11
N SER A 198 23.25 2.35 -6.90
CA SER A 198 22.55 1.15 -6.53
C SER A 198 21.12 1.10 -7.13
N ALA A 199 20.69 -0.07 -7.63
CA ALA A 199 19.36 -0.26 -8.17
C ALA A 199 18.26 0.04 -7.12
N ARG A 200 18.53 -0.27 -5.84
CA ARG A 200 17.65 0.01 -4.71
C ARG A 200 17.42 1.52 -4.52
N THR A 201 18.49 2.31 -4.45
CA THR A 201 18.40 3.77 -4.27
C THR A 201 17.73 4.44 -5.47
N ARG A 202 18.04 4.00 -6.70
CA ARG A 202 17.34 4.49 -7.89
C ARG A 202 15.85 4.25 -7.84
N TRP A 203 15.44 3.07 -7.36
CA TRP A 203 14.02 2.79 -7.15
C TRP A 203 13.40 3.68 -6.07
N TYR A 204 14.10 3.96 -4.95
CA TYR A 204 13.63 4.90 -3.93
C TYR A 204 13.38 6.29 -4.51
N ILE A 205 14.35 6.85 -5.23
CA ILE A 205 14.25 8.15 -5.86
C ILE A 205 13.10 8.17 -6.88
N LYS A 206 13.04 7.16 -7.75
CA LYS A 206 12.00 7.02 -8.76
C LYS A 206 10.60 7.01 -8.15
N LEU A 207 10.35 6.13 -7.18
CA LEU A 207 9.05 6.00 -6.53
C LEU A 207 8.66 7.29 -5.82
N THR A 208 9.57 7.86 -5.02
CA THR A 208 9.35 9.10 -4.28
C THR A 208 8.98 10.24 -5.21
N PHE A 209 9.75 10.44 -6.27
CA PHE A 209 9.50 11.53 -7.22
C PHE A 209 8.17 11.33 -7.96
N ILE A 210 7.91 10.15 -8.51
CA ILE A 210 6.68 9.87 -9.27
C ILE A 210 5.44 10.04 -8.40
N VAL A 211 5.44 9.52 -7.18
CA VAL A 211 4.27 9.63 -6.28
C VAL A 211 4.04 11.09 -5.87
N SER A 212 5.10 11.78 -5.43
CA SER A 212 4.96 13.16 -4.94
C SER A 212 4.58 14.14 -6.04
N SER A 213 5.18 14.03 -7.24
CA SER A 213 4.87 14.91 -8.38
C SER A 213 3.47 14.65 -8.97
N ALA A 214 3.04 13.39 -9.04
CA ALA A 214 1.68 13.07 -9.46
C ALA A 214 0.64 13.68 -8.50
N MET A 215 0.88 13.61 -7.18
CA MET A 215 0.02 14.24 -6.19
C MET A 215 0.03 15.76 -6.30
N LEU A 216 1.19 16.39 -6.56
CA LEU A 216 1.29 17.83 -6.80
C LEU A 216 0.42 18.25 -7.99
N ILE A 217 0.51 17.56 -9.12
CA ILE A 217 -0.27 17.87 -10.32
C ILE A 217 -1.77 17.86 -10.01
N VAL A 218 -2.27 16.79 -9.36
CA VAL A 218 -3.69 16.67 -9.00
C VAL A 218 -4.12 17.75 -8.01
N SER A 219 -3.25 18.09 -7.04
CA SER A 219 -3.52 19.16 -6.06
C SER A 219 -3.57 20.53 -6.72
N LEU A 220 -2.70 20.83 -7.69
CA LEU A 220 -2.73 22.08 -8.47
C LEU A 220 -3.99 22.19 -9.36
N MET A 221 -4.53 21.05 -9.81
CA MET A 221 -5.80 21.01 -10.55
C MET A 221 -7.02 21.17 -9.63
N GLY A 222 -6.84 21.25 -8.31
CA GLY A 222 -7.94 21.35 -7.36
C GLY A 222 -8.81 20.10 -7.28
N LEU A 223 -8.35 18.94 -7.77
CA LEU A 223 -9.13 17.73 -7.73
C LEU A 223 -9.04 17.06 -6.35
N PRO A 224 -10.17 16.57 -5.81
CA PRO A 224 -10.17 15.86 -4.53
C PRO A 224 -9.49 14.50 -4.66
N ARG A 225 -9.09 13.93 -3.50
CA ARG A 225 -8.51 12.57 -3.42
C ARG A 225 -7.20 12.40 -4.21
N ALA A 226 -6.30 13.38 -4.19
CA ALA A 226 -4.96 13.27 -4.78
C ALA A 226 -4.21 12.00 -4.37
N MET A 227 -4.49 11.44 -3.18
CA MET A 227 -3.94 10.14 -2.76
C MET A 227 -4.22 9.00 -3.74
N TRP A 228 -5.31 9.04 -4.52
CA TRP A 228 -5.64 7.95 -5.45
C TRP A 228 -4.64 7.85 -6.60
N ILE A 229 -4.17 8.98 -7.13
CA ILE A 229 -3.10 8.96 -8.13
C ILE A 229 -1.79 8.49 -7.50
N GLY A 230 -1.48 8.95 -6.27
CA GLY A 230 -0.29 8.51 -5.52
C GLY A 230 -0.28 7.00 -5.30
N ILE A 231 -1.42 6.42 -4.86
CA ILE A 231 -1.58 4.95 -4.69
C ILE A 231 -1.43 4.21 -6.02
N ALA A 232 -1.98 4.77 -7.12
CA ALA A 232 -1.83 4.17 -8.43
C ALA A 232 -0.36 4.13 -8.85
N CYS A 233 0.36 5.25 -8.77
CA CYS A 233 1.78 5.36 -9.07
C CYS A 233 2.62 4.40 -8.21
N MET A 234 2.43 4.43 -6.88
CA MET A 234 3.15 3.55 -5.95
C MET A 234 2.97 2.08 -6.30
N SER A 235 1.75 1.67 -6.65
CA SER A 235 1.42 0.25 -6.87
C SER A 235 2.03 -0.34 -8.15
N VAL A 236 2.37 0.48 -9.13
CA VAL A 236 2.99 0.06 -10.39
C VAL A 236 4.49 0.34 -10.43
N CYS A 237 5.00 1.26 -9.60
CA CYS A 237 6.43 1.60 -9.51
C CYS A 237 7.20 0.52 -8.75
N LEU A 238 7.52 -0.58 -9.41
CA LEU A 238 8.25 -1.71 -8.83
C LEU A 238 9.77 -1.54 -8.92
N PRO A 239 10.53 -2.23 -8.04
CA PRO A 239 12.00 -2.25 -8.10
C PRO A 239 12.54 -2.98 -9.33
N PHE A 240 11.78 -3.93 -9.91
CA PHE A 240 12.18 -4.73 -11.06
C PHE A 240 11.32 -4.38 -12.28
N SER A 241 11.94 -3.94 -13.37
CA SER A 241 11.26 -3.42 -14.56
C SER A 241 10.42 -4.45 -15.34
N LYS A 242 10.77 -5.74 -15.28
CA LYS A 242 10.12 -6.79 -16.08
C LYS A 242 8.60 -6.92 -15.87
N ASP A 243 8.09 -6.50 -14.73
CA ASP A 243 6.66 -6.63 -14.38
C ASP A 243 5.88 -5.32 -14.48
N VAL A 244 6.53 -4.20 -14.76
CA VAL A 244 5.92 -2.85 -14.72
C VAL A 244 4.86 -2.69 -15.81
N ASP A 245 5.17 -3.00 -17.07
CA ASP A 245 4.23 -2.82 -18.20
C ASP A 245 2.96 -3.65 -17.98
N LYS A 246 3.10 -4.91 -17.56
CA LYS A 246 1.96 -5.77 -17.24
C LYS A 246 1.12 -5.23 -16.08
N ARG A 247 1.76 -4.66 -15.05
CA ARG A 247 1.05 -4.07 -13.92
C ARG A 247 0.33 -2.79 -14.30
N ILE A 248 0.90 -1.96 -15.16
CA ILE A 248 0.27 -0.75 -15.69
C ILE A 248 -1.05 -1.10 -16.39
N GLY A 249 -0.99 -2.02 -17.37
CA GLY A 249 -2.18 -2.49 -18.08
C GLY A 249 -3.24 -3.09 -17.12
N ASN A 250 -2.82 -3.95 -16.21
CA ASN A 250 -3.72 -4.53 -15.22
C ASN A 250 -4.31 -3.47 -14.27
N ARG A 251 -3.54 -2.44 -13.89
CA ARG A 251 -4.02 -1.36 -13.02
C ARG A 251 -5.12 -0.56 -13.69
N ALA A 252 -4.91 -0.14 -14.94
CA ALA A 252 -5.87 0.62 -15.70
C ALA A 252 -7.15 -0.20 -15.96
N LEU A 253 -7.03 -1.37 -16.58
CA LEU A 253 -8.15 -2.20 -16.97
C LEU A 253 -8.97 -2.69 -15.76
N PHE A 254 -8.35 -3.31 -14.77
CA PHE A 254 -9.07 -3.89 -13.64
C PHE A 254 -9.59 -2.85 -12.65
N ASN A 255 -9.06 -1.63 -12.65
CA ASN A 255 -9.71 -0.53 -11.95
C ASN A 255 -11.05 -0.17 -12.60
N VAL A 256 -11.11 -0.08 -13.93
CA VAL A 256 -12.37 0.15 -14.67
C VAL A 256 -13.36 -0.99 -14.43
N VAL A 257 -12.92 -2.24 -14.51
CA VAL A 257 -13.76 -3.42 -14.20
C VAL A 257 -14.31 -3.34 -12.77
N GLY A 258 -13.46 -3.02 -11.80
CA GLY A 258 -13.89 -2.85 -10.40
C GLY A 258 -14.90 -1.71 -10.23
N CYS A 259 -14.68 -0.57 -10.89
CA CYS A 259 -15.61 0.55 -10.89
C CYS A 259 -16.97 0.18 -11.51
N ALA A 260 -16.97 -0.56 -12.62
CA ALA A 260 -18.20 -1.03 -13.26
C ALA A 260 -19.00 -1.98 -12.38
N ILE A 261 -18.32 -2.97 -11.77
CA ILE A 261 -18.97 -3.90 -10.84
C ILE A 261 -19.53 -3.14 -9.62
N PHE A 262 -18.75 -2.20 -9.06
CA PHE A 262 -19.23 -1.37 -7.96
C PHE A 262 -20.47 -0.57 -8.34
N ALA A 263 -20.48 0.08 -9.52
CA ALA A 263 -21.62 0.87 -10.01
C ALA A 263 -22.87 0.01 -10.14
N VAL A 264 -22.76 -1.19 -10.72
CA VAL A 264 -23.88 -2.14 -10.82
C VAL A 264 -24.39 -2.52 -9.43
N MET A 265 -23.50 -2.86 -8.49
CA MET A 265 -23.90 -3.20 -7.13
C MET A 265 -24.58 -2.01 -6.43
N TYR A 266 -24.07 -0.79 -6.61
CA TYR A 266 -24.64 0.41 -6.00
C TYR A 266 -26.05 0.74 -6.55
N ILE A 267 -26.35 0.42 -7.81
CA ILE A 267 -27.67 0.62 -8.42
C ILE A 267 -28.65 -0.48 -8.02
N VAL A 268 -28.19 -1.73 -7.93
CA VAL A 268 -29.07 -2.91 -7.71
C VAL A 268 -29.36 -3.13 -6.23
N LEU A 269 -28.40 -2.86 -5.35
CA LEU A 269 -28.56 -3.12 -3.91
C LEU A 269 -29.35 -1.97 -3.23
N PRO A 270 -30.15 -2.28 -2.20
CA PRO A 270 -30.79 -1.25 -1.39
C PRO A 270 -29.74 -0.46 -0.59
N GLU A 271 -30.04 0.79 -0.26
CA GLU A 271 -29.12 1.70 0.45
C GLU A 271 -28.57 1.14 1.76
N SER A 272 -29.39 0.33 2.47
CA SER A 272 -28.97 -0.36 3.70
C SER A 272 -27.77 -1.30 3.51
N MET A 273 -27.52 -1.74 2.28
CA MET A 273 -26.41 -2.64 1.92
C MET A 273 -25.11 -1.92 1.50
N TYR A 274 -25.16 -0.61 1.22
CA TYR A 274 -23.99 0.15 0.77
C TYR A 274 -22.76 0.05 1.67
N PRO A 275 -22.88 0.08 3.02
CA PRO A 275 -21.73 -0.08 3.90
C PRO A 275 -21.01 -1.42 3.76
N TYR A 276 -21.73 -2.45 3.30
CA TYR A 276 -21.19 -3.82 3.14
C TYR A 276 -20.44 -4.02 1.81
N ILE A 277 -20.60 -3.14 0.82
CA ILE A 277 -19.90 -3.27 -0.49
C ILE A 277 -18.38 -3.27 -0.28
N GLY A 278 -17.86 -2.43 0.61
CA GLY A 278 -16.45 -2.43 0.96
C GLY A 278 -15.96 -3.75 1.56
N MET A 279 -16.79 -4.42 2.37
CA MET A 279 -16.48 -5.74 2.93
C MET A 279 -16.45 -6.83 1.86
N ILE A 280 -17.38 -6.79 0.90
CA ILE A 280 -17.38 -7.69 -0.28
C ILE A 280 -16.09 -7.52 -1.06
N GLY A 281 -15.63 -6.25 -1.25
CA GLY A 281 -14.33 -5.96 -1.84
C GLY A 281 -13.17 -6.60 -1.07
N GLY A 282 -13.15 -6.51 0.25
CA GLY A 282 -12.14 -7.13 1.11
C GLY A 282 -12.09 -8.66 0.97
N ILE A 283 -13.25 -9.32 0.96
CA ILE A 283 -13.38 -10.77 0.71
C ILE A 283 -12.84 -11.11 -0.68
N GLY A 284 -13.22 -10.33 -1.70
CA GLY A 284 -12.72 -10.48 -3.07
C GLY A 284 -11.20 -10.38 -3.18
N VAL A 285 -10.58 -9.44 -2.47
CA VAL A 285 -9.11 -9.34 -2.35
C VAL A 285 -8.53 -10.61 -1.72
N GLY A 286 -9.13 -11.14 -0.67
CA GLY A 286 -8.72 -12.39 -0.01
C GLY A 286 -8.72 -13.58 -0.96
N TYR A 287 -9.68 -13.66 -1.88
CA TYR A 287 -9.74 -14.69 -2.91
C TYR A 287 -8.87 -14.40 -4.13
N SER A 288 -8.30 -13.21 -4.26
CA SER A 288 -7.53 -12.82 -5.45
C SER A 288 -6.10 -13.32 -5.37
N ALA A 289 -5.72 -14.23 -6.29
CA ALA A 289 -4.34 -14.73 -6.40
C ALA A 289 -3.42 -13.77 -7.16
N GLY A 290 -3.98 -12.89 -7.99
CA GLY A 290 -3.22 -11.99 -8.88
C GLY A 290 -3.55 -10.52 -8.65
N TYR A 291 -2.60 -9.66 -8.99
CA TYR A 291 -2.68 -8.21 -8.85
C TYR A 291 -3.90 -7.58 -9.57
N ALA A 292 -4.27 -8.13 -10.72
CA ALA A 292 -5.39 -7.65 -11.52
C ALA A 292 -6.71 -7.62 -10.72
N TRP A 293 -7.13 -8.78 -10.20
CA TRP A 293 -8.35 -8.88 -9.41
C TRP A 293 -8.25 -8.17 -8.05
N GLN A 294 -7.06 -8.16 -7.42
CA GLN A 294 -6.84 -7.34 -6.22
C GLN A 294 -7.11 -5.86 -6.51
N THR A 295 -6.72 -5.36 -7.69
CA THR A 295 -6.99 -3.97 -8.10
C THR A 295 -8.49 -3.72 -8.23
N ALA A 296 -9.25 -4.64 -8.87
CA ALA A 296 -10.69 -4.51 -9.02
C ALA A 296 -11.40 -4.45 -7.65
N PHE A 297 -11.12 -5.40 -6.77
CA PHE A 297 -11.79 -5.47 -5.46
C PHE A 297 -11.37 -4.38 -4.47
N ASN A 298 -10.11 -3.91 -4.53
CA ASN A 298 -9.66 -2.76 -3.73
C ASN A 298 -10.40 -1.45 -4.09
N THR A 299 -11.01 -1.39 -5.26
CA THR A 299 -11.81 -0.24 -5.69
C THR A 299 -13.08 -0.10 -4.87
N PHE A 300 -13.68 -1.19 -4.41
CA PHE A 300 -14.95 -1.19 -3.68
C PHE A 300 -14.86 -0.41 -2.37
N GLY A 301 -13.85 -0.67 -1.54
CA GLY A 301 -13.69 0.05 -0.28
C GLY A 301 -13.47 1.57 -0.47
N ALA A 302 -12.69 1.95 -1.49
CA ALA A 302 -12.46 3.35 -1.80
C ALA A 302 -13.71 4.06 -2.32
N LEU A 303 -14.49 3.39 -3.18
CA LEU A 303 -15.72 3.95 -3.75
C LEU A 303 -16.87 3.97 -2.75
N SER A 304 -16.98 3.00 -1.84
CA SER A 304 -18.01 3.01 -0.78
C SER A 304 -17.94 4.29 0.06
N ILE A 305 -16.73 4.76 0.37
CA ILE A 305 -16.54 6.02 1.11
C ILE A 305 -16.78 7.23 0.20
N ALA A 306 -16.24 7.21 -1.02
CA ALA A 306 -16.31 8.37 -1.90
C ALA A 306 -17.70 8.62 -2.47
N ALA A 307 -18.49 7.56 -2.73
CA ALA A 307 -19.86 7.67 -3.20
C ALA A 307 -20.77 8.41 -2.19
N GLY A 308 -20.55 8.18 -0.88
CA GLY A 308 -21.25 8.88 0.17
C GLY A 308 -20.88 10.37 0.29
N LEU A 309 -19.67 10.77 -0.17
CA LEU A 309 -19.18 12.15 -0.06
C LEU A 309 -19.44 12.97 -1.32
N PHE A 310 -19.36 12.38 -2.49
CA PHE A 310 -19.36 13.09 -3.78
C PHE A 310 -20.48 12.63 -4.71
N GLY A 311 -21.26 11.62 -4.33
CA GLY A 311 -22.16 10.91 -5.22
C GLY A 311 -21.44 9.86 -6.08
N MET A 312 -22.15 8.77 -6.40
CA MET A 312 -21.56 7.61 -7.08
C MET A 312 -20.98 7.94 -8.48
N PRO A 313 -21.66 8.67 -9.40
CA PRO A 313 -21.12 8.90 -10.73
C PRO A 313 -19.79 9.66 -10.73
N TYR A 314 -19.71 10.72 -9.90
CA TYR A 314 -18.48 11.50 -9.78
C TYR A 314 -17.34 10.74 -9.10
N ALA A 315 -17.65 9.97 -8.04
CA ALA A 315 -16.67 9.13 -7.37
C ALA A 315 -16.07 8.07 -8.33
N VAL A 316 -16.90 7.44 -9.15
CA VAL A 316 -16.47 6.45 -10.17
C VAL A 316 -15.61 7.12 -11.25
N ALA A 317 -16.05 8.24 -11.81
CA ALA A 317 -15.28 8.96 -12.83
C ALA A 317 -13.91 9.41 -12.30
N LEU A 318 -13.89 10.00 -11.12
CA LEU A 318 -12.66 10.42 -10.44
C LEU A 318 -11.72 9.25 -10.16
N ARG A 319 -12.26 8.11 -9.70
CA ARG A 319 -11.49 6.90 -9.42
C ARG A 319 -10.83 6.33 -10.68
N ILE A 320 -11.59 6.22 -11.78
CA ILE A 320 -11.08 5.76 -13.07
C ILE A 320 -10.01 6.73 -13.58
N GLY A 321 -10.33 8.03 -13.62
CA GLY A 321 -9.42 9.06 -14.13
C GLY A 321 -8.09 9.11 -13.40
N LEU A 322 -8.10 9.20 -12.05
CA LEU A 322 -6.88 9.28 -11.25
C LEU A 322 -6.05 7.99 -11.30
N ASN A 323 -6.68 6.81 -11.37
CA ASN A 323 -5.93 5.56 -11.48
C ASN A 323 -5.32 5.38 -12.87
N ALA A 324 -6.05 5.70 -13.93
CA ALA A 324 -5.54 5.64 -15.30
C ALA A 324 -4.42 6.66 -15.51
N ALA A 325 -4.61 7.91 -15.06
CA ALA A 325 -3.60 8.96 -15.12
C ALA A 325 -2.33 8.56 -14.34
N GLY A 326 -2.47 7.99 -13.13
CA GLY A 326 -1.33 7.54 -12.33
C GLY A 326 -0.55 6.40 -12.99
N ALA A 327 -1.26 5.45 -13.59
CA ALA A 327 -0.65 4.36 -14.34
C ALA A 327 0.12 4.89 -15.57
N ALA A 328 -0.51 5.76 -16.37
CA ALA A 328 0.09 6.38 -17.55
C ALA A 328 1.28 7.28 -17.20
N TYR A 329 1.16 8.10 -16.14
CA TYR A 329 2.23 8.96 -15.65
C TYR A 329 3.45 8.14 -15.19
N THR A 330 3.22 7.05 -14.46
CA THR A 330 4.32 6.16 -14.04
C THR A 330 5.01 5.54 -15.24
N TRP A 331 4.24 5.08 -16.24
CA TRP A 331 4.79 4.54 -17.49
C TRP A 331 5.65 5.55 -18.23
N LEU A 332 5.15 6.78 -18.39
CA LEU A 332 5.89 7.85 -19.05
C LEU A 332 7.21 8.14 -18.34
N CYS A 333 7.17 8.31 -17.02
CA CYS A 333 8.37 8.54 -16.21
C CYS A 333 9.36 7.38 -16.31
N ASP A 334 8.88 6.14 -16.33
CA ASP A 334 9.73 4.95 -16.46
C ASP A 334 10.46 4.95 -17.80
N LYS A 335 9.76 5.20 -18.91
CA LYS A 335 10.35 5.26 -20.25
C LYS A 335 11.35 6.42 -20.41
N VAL A 336 11.07 7.57 -19.80
CA VAL A 336 12.01 8.71 -19.80
C VAL A 336 13.29 8.35 -19.03
N LEU A 337 13.15 7.75 -17.85
CA LEU A 337 14.31 7.34 -17.03
C LEU A 337 15.14 6.25 -17.70
N GLU A 338 14.52 5.28 -18.36
CA GLU A 338 15.20 4.25 -19.15
C GLU A 338 16.04 4.89 -20.28
N ARG A 339 15.46 5.83 -21.03
CA ARG A 339 16.18 6.56 -22.11
C ARG A 339 17.37 7.36 -21.60
N ILE A 340 17.19 8.09 -20.48
CA ILE A 340 18.27 8.85 -19.85
C ILE A 340 19.41 7.92 -19.42
N HIS A 341 19.07 6.79 -18.79
CA HIS A 341 20.07 5.81 -18.33
C HIS A 341 20.85 5.21 -19.50
N SER A 342 20.16 4.82 -20.58
CA SER A 342 20.80 4.29 -21.78
C SER A 342 21.72 5.32 -22.46
N ALA A 343 21.31 6.59 -22.52
CA ALA A 343 22.12 7.66 -23.08
C ALA A 343 23.39 7.93 -22.26
N VAL A 344 23.28 7.93 -20.92
CA VAL A 344 24.43 8.09 -20.02
C VAL A 344 25.40 6.91 -20.13
N GLN A 345 24.91 5.69 -20.24
CA GLN A 345 25.77 4.52 -20.46
C GLN A 345 26.51 4.57 -21.79
N ALA A 346 25.80 4.91 -22.88
CA ALA A 346 26.41 5.07 -24.19
C ALA A 346 27.55 6.12 -24.20
N LYS A 347 27.33 7.26 -23.54
CA LYS A 347 28.34 8.31 -23.39
C LYS A 347 29.56 7.84 -22.59
N ASN A 348 29.36 7.08 -21.53
CA ASN A 348 30.47 6.57 -20.71
C ASN A 348 31.32 5.53 -21.47
N VAL A 349 30.72 4.75 -22.36
CA VAL A 349 31.48 3.83 -23.25
C VAL A 349 32.29 4.59 -24.28
N SER A 350 31.70 5.63 -24.90
CA SER A 350 32.41 6.45 -25.91
C SER A 350 33.52 7.33 -25.35
N VAL A 351 33.61 7.54 -24.05
CA VAL A 351 34.71 8.30 -23.38
C VAL A 351 35.80 7.33 -22.89
N ALA A 352 35.53 6.04 -22.83
CA ALA A 352 36.49 5.00 -22.41
C ALA A 352 37.25 4.35 -23.61
N GLU A 353 36.80 4.60 -24.84
CA GLU A 353 37.52 4.33 -26.10
C GLU A 353 38.36 5.55 -26.53
#